data_8cd643d8ccdfd3ab80c55219aaa77a71
#
_entry.id   8cd643d8ccdfd3ab80c55219aaa77a71
#
_cell.length_a   1.000
_cell.length_b   1.000
_cell.length_c   1.000
_cell.angle_alpha   90.00
_cell.angle_beta   90.00
_cell.angle_gamma   90.00
#
_symmetry.space_group_name_H-M   'P 1'
#
loop_
_entity.id
_entity.type
_entity.pdbx_description
1 polymer ?
#
loop_
_entity_poly.entity_id
_entity_poly.type
_entity_poly.pdbx_seq_one_letter_code
_entity_poly.pdbx_strand_id
1 'polypeptide(L)'
;MLSGANASADPLTPRIYGGTLVPGNPGVAAVAIFDGSSWGKSCSAVVWKPRVLLTSGHCVTVAGGTAPVAKLAIFPPGAAAVQYSNVGPQGASPANVIGMWTPSGYVNASSRVEPNDFAVLLLDQDLGPSMYSRLATSAEMSRWAATLYPGTIMGYGLKSPTERDVLPIAADVPIDTYEPQSVLGPVFSVGQNASVGVCSGDSGGPTYAINAVGENLVLGVNSGSAGGCVAGFTGAYLMVGFSAIDYLDLVNQALLGAGYPSIPSAPTNIALSAVNNSVVVNWQPPTTSPDTVVNYEVSDPTGAVVCTATALTCTVTDLPDGGHSFTVRARNGQGEGNALPSSVSAVTTAPSQMAPPTLTKKKIKFRTLAGTTSAVVGQYRVVDVKGKRICTIKKFNPNAKSLS
;
A
#
# COMPACT_ATOMS: atom_id res chain seq x y z
N MET A 1 12.27 18.58 -61.29
CA MET A 1 11.96 17.37 -60.49
C MET A 1 12.38 17.63 -59.06
N LEU A 2 11.45 18.00 -58.20
CA LEU A 2 11.69 18.20 -56.78
C LEU A 2 11.30 16.88 -56.09
N SER A 3 12.31 16.18 -55.60
CA SER A 3 12.16 14.97 -54.80
C SER A 3 11.64 15.39 -53.42
N GLY A 4 10.38 15.06 -53.14
CA GLY A 4 9.82 15.19 -51.81
C GLY A 4 10.46 14.16 -50.87
N ALA A 5 11.19 14.65 -49.89
CA ALA A 5 11.60 13.86 -48.75
C ALA A 5 10.35 13.56 -47.92
N ASN A 6 9.92 12.31 -47.92
CA ASN A 6 9.00 11.80 -46.92
C ASN A 6 9.72 11.90 -45.58
N ALA A 7 9.31 12.84 -44.75
CA ALA A 7 9.59 12.78 -43.33
C ALA A 7 8.87 11.54 -42.76
N SER A 8 9.63 10.49 -42.51
CA SER A 8 9.14 9.38 -41.72
C SER A 8 8.79 9.95 -40.37
N ALA A 9 7.52 9.86 -39.98
CA ALA A 9 7.11 10.15 -38.62
C ALA A 9 7.89 9.21 -37.68
N ASP A 10 8.76 9.79 -36.88
CA ASP A 10 9.48 9.10 -35.83
C ASP A 10 8.47 8.39 -34.92
N PRO A 11 8.64 7.11 -34.62
CA PRO A 11 7.73 6.43 -33.73
C PRO A 11 7.71 7.19 -32.41
N LEU A 12 6.52 7.64 -32.03
CA LEU A 12 6.21 8.39 -30.83
C LEU A 12 6.82 7.69 -29.60
N THR A 13 7.93 8.23 -29.07
CA THR A 13 8.52 7.74 -27.81
C THR A 13 7.68 8.25 -26.64
N PRO A 14 7.19 7.35 -25.77
CA PRO A 14 6.25 7.68 -24.70
C PRO A 14 6.88 8.47 -23.53
N ARG A 15 6.10 9.05 -22.67
CA ARG A 15 6.33 10.07 -21.65
C ARG A 15 6.79 9.66 -20.30
N ILE A 16 6.13 8.76 -19.63
CA ILE A 16 6.86 7.80 -18.87
C ILE A 16 7.66 7.15 -19.97
N TYR A 17 8.92 7.49 -20.13
CA TYR A 17 9.68 6.92 -21.25
C TYR A 17 9.61 5.39 -21.16
N GLY A 18 9.39 4.74 -22.29
CA GLY A 18 9.15 3.30 -22.36
C GLY A 18 7.74 2.82 -21.95
N GLY A 19 6.84 3.70 -21.55
CA GLY A 19 5.47 3.35 -21.21
C GLY A 19 4.53 3.32 -22.43
N THR A 20 3.27 2.97 -22.18
CA THR A 20 2.19 2.92 -23.17
C THR A 20 1.10 3.95 -22.87
N LEU A 21 0.49 4.50 -23.94
CA LEU A 21 -0.67 5.37 -23.81
C LEU A 21 -1.85 4.62 -23.20
N VAL A 22 -2.53 5.24 -22.23
CA VAL A 22 -3.71 4.70 -21.55
C VAL A 22 -4.88 5.68 -21.62
N PRO A 23 -5.40 5.96 -22.83
CA PRO A 23 -6.46 6.95 -23.02
C PRO A 23 -7.69 6.57 -22.21
N GLY A 24 -8.33 7.59 -21.60
CA GLY A 24 -9.54 7.39 -20.81
C GLY A 24 -9.32 6.68 -19.46
N ASN A 25 -8.08 6.50 -19.01
CA ASN A 25 -7.82 5.84 -17.73
C ASN A 25 -8.36 6.67 -16.55
N PRO A 26 -9.28 6.14 -15.74
CA PRO A 26 -9.94 6.89 -14.66
C PRO A 26 -9.05 7.07 -13.41
N GLY A 27 -7.81 6.58 -13.41
CA GLY A 27 -6.91 6.61 -12.25
C GLY A 27 -6.05 7.86 -12.15
N VAL A 28 -5.94 8.69 -13.20
CA VAL A 28 -5.05 9.85 -13.21
C VAL A 28 -5.69 11.08 -13.87
N ALA A 29 -5.53 12.24 -13.24
CA ALA A 29 -5.93 13.54 -13.74
C ALA A 29 -4.71 14.40 -14.07
N ALA A 30 -4.84 15.32 -15.05
CA ALA A 30 -3.82 16.32 -15.33
C ALA A 30 -4.01 17.56 -14.45
N VAL A 31 -2.91 18.12 -13.94
CA VAL A 31 -2.90 19.31 -13.09
C VAL A 31 -2.18 20.44 -13.80
N ALA A 32 -2.89 21.51 -14.07
CA ALA A 32 -2.32 22.78 -14.55
C ALA A 32 -2.14 23.75 -13.38
N ILE A 33 -1.01 24.46 -13.37
CA ILE A 33 -0.61 25.33 -12.28
C ILE A 33 -0.48 26.76 -12.79
N PHE A 34 -1.11 27.71 -12.11
CA PHE A 34 -0.88 29.14 -12.31
C PHE A 34 -0.02 29.68 -11.18
N ASP A 35 1.17 30.19 -11.52
CA ASP A 35 2.15 30.66 -10.55
C ASP A 35 1.92 32.11 -10.05
N GLY A 36 0.87 32.77 -10.53
CA GLY A 36 0.56 34.19 -10.27
C GLY A 36 0.83 35.10 -11.48
N SER A 37 1.60 34.63 -12.47
CA SER A 37 1.91 35.36 -13.70
C SER A 37 1.50 34.61 -14.96
N SER A 38 1.67 33.29 -14.98
CA SER A 38 1.40 32.46 -16.15
C SER A 38 0.91 31.06 -15.78
N TRP A 39 0.20 30.43 -16.72
CA TRP A 39 -0.05 28.99 -16.70
C TRP A 39 1.11 28.28 -17.40
N GLY A 40 1.72 27.32 -16.76
CA GLY A 40 2.87 26.69 -17.42
C GLY A 40 3.29 25.34 -16.84
N LYS A 41 3.38 25.24 -15.54
CA LYS A 41 3.80 24.00 -14.91
C LYS A 41 2.64 23.01 -14.87
N SER A 42 2.85 21.77 -15.34
CA SER A 42 1.87 20.69 -15.19
C SER A 42 2.40 19.61 -14.26
N CYS A 43 1.48 19.01 -13.56
CA CYS A 43 1.65 17.81 -12.74
C CYS A 43 0.56 16.81 -13.09
N SER A 44 0.60 15.70 -12.43
CA SER A 44 -0.42 14.66 -12.43
C SER A 44 -1.06 14.57 -11.05
N ALA A 45 -2.23 13.93 -10.95
CA ALA A 45 -2.85 13.61 -9.68
C ALA A 45 -3.53 12.25 -9.75
N VAL A 46 -3.51 11.51 -8.65
CA VAL A 46 -4.26 10.27 -8.47
C VAL A 46 -5.74 10.61 -8.28
N VAL A 47 -6.63 10.06 -9.06
CA VAL A 47 -8.08 10.14 -8.81
C VAL A 47 -8.43 9.09 -7.78
N TRP A 48 -8.24 9.42 -6.49
CA TRP A 48 -8.49 8.48 -5.40
C TRP A 48 -9.97 8.21 -5.16
N LYS A 49 -10.77 9.27 -5.12
CA LYS A 49 -12.25 9.22 -5.14
C LYS A 49 -12.72 10.27 -6.13
N PRO A 50 -13.98 10.26 -6.57
CA PRO A 50 -14.47 11.19 -7.57
C PRO A 50 -14.14 12.67 -7.33
N ARG A 51 -14.10 13.08 -6.06
CA ARG A 51 -13.78 14.46 -5.64
C ARG A 51 -12.51 14.59 -4.79
N VAL A 52 -11.81 13.49 -4.49
CA VAL A 52 -10.60 13.50 -3.66
C VAL A 52 -9.41 13.02 -4.47
N LEU A 53 -8.43 13.90 -4.66
CA LEU A 53 -7.21 13.61 -5.42
C LEU A 53 -6.00 13.61 -4.49
N LEU A 54 -5.01 12.77 -4.83
CA LEU A 54 -3.68 12.80 -4.22
C LEU A 54 -2.69 13.34 -5.25
N THR A 55 -1.74 14.16 -4.80
CA THR A 55 -0.69 14.72 -5.67
C THR A 55 0.56 15.04 -4.84
N SER A 56 1.62 15.51 -5.48
CA SER A 56 2.82 15.97 -4.78
C SER A 56 2.66 17.37 -4.21
N GLY A 57 3.27 17.64 -3.07
CA GLY A 57 3.24 18.94 -2.40
C GLY A 57 3.80 20.07 -3.27
N HIS A 58 4.89 19.81 -4.02
CA HIS A 58 5.47 20.80 -4.95
C HIS A 58 4.58 21.14 -6.14
N CYS A 59 3.54 20.37 -6.41
CA CYS A 59 2.53 20.67 -7.43
C CYS A 59 1.51 21.71 -6.97
N VAL A 60 1.39 21.92 -5.66
CA VAL A 60 0.36 22.77 -5.06
C VAL A 60 0.92 23.96 -4.28
N THR A 61 2.22 24.05 -4.11
CA THR A 61 2.90 25.14 -3.40
C THR A 61 3.87 25.89 -4.30
N VAL A 62 4.04 27.18 -4.05
CA VAL A 62 5.03 28.01 -4.80
C VAL A 62 6.45 27.56 -4.48
N ALA A 63 7.30 27.57 -5.50
CA ALA A 63 8.72 27.25 -5.33
C ALA A 63 9.39 28.21 -4.34
N GLY A 64 10.21 27.66 -3.46
CA GLY A 64 10.92 28.42 -2.41
C GLY A 64 10.09 28.71 -1.18
N GLY A 65 8.88 28.13 -1.01
CA GLY A 65 8.01 28.47 0.11
C GLY A 65 7.01 27.41 0.52
N THR A 66 6.09 27.83 1.38
CA THR A 66 4.97 27.02 1.91
C THR A 66 3.62 27.51 1.39
N ALA A 67 3.58 28.67 0.73
CA ALA A 67 2.35 29.25 0.25
C ALA A 67 1.75 28.41 -0.90
N PRO A 68 0.40 28.29 -0.96
CA PRO A 68 -0.25 27.63 -2.10
C PRO A 68 0.01 28.41 -3.41
N VAL A 69 0.00 27.68 -4.52
CA VAL A 69 -0.01 28.32 -5.85
C VAL A 69 -1.30 29.13 -6.04
N ALA A 70 -1.23 30.15 -6.89
CA ALA A 70 -2.35 31.08 -7.04
C ALA A 70 -3.63 30.42 -7.57
N LYS A 71 -3.52 29.46 -8.49
CA LYS A 71 -4.65 28.67 -9.00
C LYS A 71 -4.20 27.28 -9.47
N LEU A 72 -5.11 26.33 -9.36
CA LEU A 72 -5.01 24.99 -9.93
C LEU A 72 -6.21 24.76 -10.85
N ALA A 73 -5.97 24.08 -11.98
CA ALA A 73 -7.01 23.57 -12.85
C ALA A 73 -6.80 22.06 -13.02
N ILE A 74 -7.81 21.29 -12.64
CA ILE A 74 -7.76 19.83 -12.66
C ILE A 74 -8.59 19.34 -13.85
N PHE A 75 -7.94 18.64 -14.76
CA PHE A 75 -8.60 18.07 -15.93
C PHE A 75 -8.94 16.60 -15.70
N PRO A 76 -10.18 16.20 -16.03
CA PRO A 76 -10.63 14.84 -15.80
C PRO A 76 -9.79 13.82 -16.57
N PRO A 77 -9.77 12.54 -16.13
CA PRO A 77 -9.13 11.45 -16.84
C PRO A 77 -9.56 11.37 -18.31
N GLY A 78 -8.59 11.19 -19.19
CA GLY A 78 -8.85 11.10 -20.64
C GLY A 78 -9.13 12.43 -21.34
N ALA A 79 -9.08 13.56 -20.64
CA ALA A 79 -9.16 14.87 -21.29
C ALA A 79 -7.98 15.03 -22.25
N ALA A 80 -8.29 15.20 -23.55
CA ALA A 80 -7.29 15.48 -24.57
C ALA A 80 -6.71 16.89 -24.38
N ALA A 81 -5.39 17.00 -24.47
CA ALA A 81 -4.60 18.21 -24.52
C ALA A 81 -4.97 19.31 -23.54
N VAL A 82 -4.18 19.43 -22.49
CA VAL A 82 -4.08 20.70 -21.77
C VAL A 82 -3.15 21.61 -22.58
N GLN A 83 -3.71 22.41 -23.46
CA GLN A 83 -2.98 23.50 -24.08
C GLN A 83 -3.01 24.70 -23.15
N TYR A 84 -1.86 25.31 -22.93
CA TYR A 84 -1.74 26.52 -22.12
C TYR A 84 -1.78 27.76 -23.03
N SER A 85 -2.68 28.67 -22.72
CA SER A 85 -2.65 30.02 -23.28
C SER A 85 -2.48 31.04 -22.16
N ASN A 86 -2.21 32.29 -22.51
CA ASN A 86 -2.12 33.39 -21.53
C ASN A 86 -3.42 33.64 -20.77
N VAL A 87 -4.56 33.11 -21.25
CA VAL A 87 -5.88 33.24 -20.62
C VAL A 87 -6.27 32.00 -19.80
N GLY A 88 -5.46 30.97 -19.79
CA GLY A 88 -5.68 29.75 -19.03
C GLY A 88 -5.63 28.48 -19.89
N PRO A 89 -5.81 27.31 -19.25
CA PRO A 89 -5.82 26.06 -19.96
C PRO A 89 -7.03 25.95 -20.87
N GLN A 90 -6.82 25.48 -22.09
CA GLN A 90 -7.83 25.24 -23.12
C GLN A 90 -8.19 23.76 -23.16
N GLY A 91 -9.46 23.41 -23.26
CA GLY A 91 -9.91 22.02 -23.32
C GLY A 91 -11.20 21.78 -22.53
N ALA A 92 -11.38 20.58 -21.99
CA ALA A 92 -12.51 20.24 -21.13
C ALA A 92 -12.56 21.16 -19.91
N SER A 93 -13.77 21.49 -19.43
CA SER A 93 -13.93 22.35 -18.24
C SER A 93 -13.20 21.75 -17.04
N PRO A 94 -12.22 22.45 -16.46
CA PRO A 94 -11.49 21.93 -15.32
C PRO A 94 -12.37 21.96 -14.07
N ALA A 95 -12.11 21.02 -13.15
CA ALA A 95 -12.62 21.10 -11.79
C ALA A 95 -11.83 22.14 -10.98
N ASN A 96 -12.51 22.84 -10.06
CA ASN A 96 -11.87 23.73 -9.12
C ASN A 96 -11.47 23.00 -7.84
N VAL A 97 -10.34 23.39 -7.26
CA VAL A 97 -9.90 22.93 -5.94
C VAL A 97 -10.56 23.80 -4.88
N ILE A 98 -11.36 23.19 -3.99
CA ILE A 98 -12.05 23.86 -2.88
C ILE A 98 -11.45 23.52 -1.52
N GLY A 99 -10.53 22.55 -1.44
CA GLY A 99 -9.77 22.19 -0.26
C GLY A 99 -8.41 21.61 -0.65
N MET A 100 -7.39 21.92 0.14
CA MET A 100 -6.03 21.47 -0.10
C MET A 100 -5.30 21.29 1.22
N TRP A 101 -4.61 20.17 1.37
CA TRP A 101 -3.85 19.81 2.57
C TRP A 101 -2.48 19.30 2.17
N THR A 102 -1.46 19.79 2.86
CA THR A 102 -0.07 19.30 2.81
C THR A 102 0.39 18.91 4.22
N PRO A 103 1.38 18.04 4.36
CA PRO A 103 1.94 17.71 5.66
C PRO A 103 2.44 18.96 6.41
N SER A 104 2.28 18.96 7.73
CA SER A 104 2.75 20.06 8.57
C SER A 104 4.26 20.28 8.39
N GLY A 105 4.65 21.53 8.15
CA GLY A 105 6.05 21.89 7.92
C GLY A 105 6.59 21.56 6.53
N TYR A 106 5.76 21.12 5.59
CA TYR A 106 6.17 20.96 4.20
C TYR A 106 6.66 22.30 3.61
N VAL A 107 7.82 22.28 2.96
CA VAL A 107 8.42 23.43 2.26
C VAL A 107 8.86 22.98 0.87
N ASN A 108 8.38 23.66 -0.16
CA ASN A 108 8.86 23.46 -1.53
C ASN A 108 10.18 24.27 -1.75
N ALA A 109 11.29 23.70 -1.31
CA ALA A 109 12.61 24.36 -1.41
C ALA A 109 13.21 24.30 -2.83
N SER A 110 12.50 23.73 -3.79
CA SER A 110 12.93 23.54 -5.18
C SER A 110 14.11 22.56 -5.34
N SER A 111 14.25 21.62 -4.41
CA SER A 111 15.16 20.49 -4.55
C SER A 111 14.54 19.37 -5.43
N ARG A 112 15.30 18.34 -5.74
CA ARG A 112 14.80 17.25 -6.60
C ARG A 112 13.75 16.38 -5.94
N VAL A 113 13.86 16.18 -4.63
CA VAL A 113 12.90 15.49 -3.77
C VAL A 113 12.87 16.24 -2.45
N GLU A 114 11.72 16.80 -2.10
CA GLU A 114 11.50 17.48 -0.84
C GLU A 114 10.99 16.51 0.21
N PRO A 115 11.35 16.68 1.49
CA PRO A 115 10.75 15.91 2.57
C PRO A 115 9.23 16.12 2.62
N ASN A 116 8.49 15.01 2.79
CA ASN A 116 7.02 15.01 2.89
C ASN A 116 6.29 15.63 1.68
N ASP A 117 6.81 15.41 0.48
CA ASP A 117 6.26 15.95 -0.77
C ASP A 117 4.94 15.28 -1.18
N PHE A 118 3.91 15.49 -0.38
CA PHE A 118 2.58 14.93 -0.52
C PHE A 118 1.50 15.99 -0.36
N ALA A 119 0.38 15.87 -1.08
CA ALA A 119 -0.78 16.73 -0.93
C ALA A 119 -2.07 15.99 -1.25
N VAL A 120 -3.17 16.45 -0.65
CA VAL A 120 -4.52 15.99 -0.93
C VAL A 120 -5.36 17.18 -1.39
N LEU A 121 -6.17 16.98 -2.44
CA LEU A 121 -7.05 17.98 -3.01
C LEU A 121 -8.51 17.53 -2.89
N LEU A 122 -9.41 18.47 -2.59
CA LEU A 122 -10.85 18.32 -2.66
C LEU A 122 -11.38 19.19 -3.80
N LEU A 123 -12.21 18.59 -4.66
CA LEU A 123 -12.79 19.25 -5.83
C LEU A 123 -14.24 19.66 -5.59
N ASP A 124 -14.68 20.67 -6.33
CA ASP A 124 -16.07 21.14 -6.36
C ASP A 124 -16.99 20.21 -7.16
N GLN A 125 -16.45 19.38 -8.04
CA GLN A 125 -17.21 18.45 -8.90
C GLN A 125 -16.55 17.08 -9.01
N ASP A 126 -17.33 16.08 -9.42
CA ASP A 126 -16.86 14.71 -9.64
C ASP A 126 -16.09 14.60 -10.96
N LEU A 127 -14.94 13.91 -10.92
CA LEU A 127 -14.17 13.53 -12.12
C LEU A 127 -14.57 12.17 -12.69
N GLY A 128 -15.59 11.51 -12.14
CA GLY A 128 -15.97 10.15 -12.48
C GLY A 128 -15.39 9.10 -11.52
N PRO A 129 -15.72 7.84 -11.75
CA PRO A 129 -15.30 6.75 -10.86
C PRO A 129 -13.77 6.56 -10.88
N SER A 130 -13.21 6.27 -9.72
CA SER A 130 -11.81 5.84 -9.60
C SER A 130 -11.66 4.38 -10.03
N MET A 131 -10.48 4.04 -10.55
CA MET A 131 -10.10 2.65 -10.80
C MET A 131 -9.53 1.95 -9.55
N TYR A 132 -9.26 2.69 -8.49
CA TYR A 132 -8.58 2.17 -7.30
C TYR A 132 -9.58 1.70 -6.25
N SER A 133 -9.35 0.50 -5.74
CA SER A 133 -10.17 -0.09 -4.68
C SER A 133 -9.88 0.56 -3.32
N ARG A 134 -8.59 0.69 -2.98
CA ARG A 134 -8.12 1.27 -1.72
C ARG A 134 -6.65 1.71 -1.79
N LEU A 135 -6.16 2.33 -0.73
CA LEU A 135 -4.72 2.53 -0.53
C LEU A 135 -4.04 1.20 -0.18
N ALA A 136 -2.81 1.03 -0.62
CA ALA A 136 -1.96 -0.07 -0.16
C ALA A 136 -1.57 0.17 1.30
N THR A 137 -1.64 -0.86 2.12
CA THR A 137 -1.21 -0.80 3.52
C THR A 137 0.32 -0.85 3.63
N SER A 138 0.88 -0.33 4.71
CA SER A 138 2.34 -0.38 4.97
C SER A 138 2.89 -1.81 4.95
N ALA A 139 2.10 -2.80 5.38
CA ALA A 139 2.50 -4.21 5.34
C ALA A 139 2.55 -4.78 3.90
N GLU A 140 1.62 -4.37 3.03
CA GLU A 140 1.66 -4.75 1.61
C GLU A 140 2.86 -4.11 0.93
N MET A 141 3.09 -2.81 1.15
CA MET A 141 4.23 -2.10 0.58
C MET A 141 5.57 -2.72 1.02
N SER A 142 5.74 -3.03 2.32
CA SER A 142 6.94 -3.71 2.83
C SER A 142 7.16 -5.08 2.17
N ARG A 143 6.11 -5.86 2.00
CA ARG A 143 6.18 -7.18 1.37
C ARG A 143 6.49 -7.07 -0.13
N TRP A 144 5.88 -6.12 -0.83
CA TRP A 144 6.12 -5.89 -2.25
C TRP A 144 7.54 -5.41 -2.52
N ALA A 145 8.07 -4.49 -1.70
CA ALA A 145 9.46 -4.07 -1.78
C ALA A 145 10.44 -5.24 -1.57
N ALA A 146 10.18 -6.10 -0.58
CA ALA A 146 11.02 -7.27 -0.32
C ALA A 146 11.05 -8.31 -1.45
N THR A 147 10.07 -8.28 -2.36
CA THR A 147 9.93 -9.23 -3.49
C THR A 147 10.08 -8.59 -4.86
N LEU A 148 10.40 -7.29 -4.92
CA LEU A 148 10.42 -6.50 -6.16
C LEU A 148 9.10 -6.67 -6.95
N TYR A 149 7.98 -6.61 -6.25
CA TYR A 149 6.65 -6.83 -6.81
C TYR A 149 6.37 -5.81 -7.93
N PRO A 150 5.70 -6.21 -9.03
CA PRO A 150 5.38 -5.30 -10.12
C PRO A 150 4.40 -4.22 -9.66
N GLY A 151 4.80 -2.97 -9.84
CA GLY A 151 3.96 -1.79 -9.71
C GLY A 151 3.81 -1.10 -11.06
N THR A 152 2.84 -0.20 -11.16
CA THR A 152 2.64 0.63 -12.36
C THR A 152 2.71 2.09 -11.97
N ILE A 153 3.54 2.85 -12.67
CA ILE A 153 3.60 4.32 -12.62
C ILE A 153 2.73 4.90 -13.74
N MET A 154 2.08 6.05 -13.48
CA MET A 154 1.25 6.71 -14.48
C MET A 154 1.33 8.24 -14.37
N GLY A 155 1.24 8.96 -15.49
CA GLY A 155 1.24 10.41 -15.47
C GLY A 155 1.04 11.09 -16.83
N TYR A 156 1.00 12.42 -16.78
CA TYR A 156 0.90 13.33 -17.93
C TYR A 156 2.22 14.10 -18.18
N GLY A 157 3.34 13.50 -17.87
CA GLY A 157 4.65 14.12 -17.98
C GLY A 157 5.09 14.47 -19.40
N LEU A 158 6.31 14.94 -19.55
CA LEU A 158 6.90 15.25 -20.85
C LEU A 158 7.27 13.96 -21.59
N LYS A 159 6.97 13.92 -22.87
CA LYS A 159 7.35 12.84 -23.78
C LYS A 159 8.83 12.91 -24.18
N SER A 160 9.32 14.13 -24.30
CA SER A 160 10.70 14.47 -24.53
C SER A 160 11.01 15.76 -23.77
N PRO A 161 12.25 16.24 -23.71
CA PRO A 161 12.58 17.52 -23.06
C PRO A 161 11.76 18.72 -23.53
N THR A 162 11.12 18.63 -24.70
CA THR A 162 10.41 19.76 -25.33
C THR A 162 8.97 19.47 -25.73
N GLU A 163 8.51 18.20 -25.67
CA GLU A 163 7.19 17.81 -26.18
C GLU A 163 6.30 17.25 -25.06
N ARG A 164 5.08 17.80 -24.95
CA ARG A 164 4.02 17.32 -24.05
C ARG A 164 2.96 16.60 -24.84
N ASP A 165 2.50 15.51 -24.36
CA ASP A 165 1.35 14.81 -24.93
C ASP A 165 0.04 15.20 -24.21
N VAL A 166 -1.03 14.67 -24.65
CA VAL A 166 -2.39 15.01 -24.26
C VAL A 166 -3.09 13.88 -23.50
N LEU A 167 -2.46 12.72 -23.44
CA LEU A 167 -3.01 11.53 -22.81
C LEU A 167 -2.03 10.96 -21.77
N PRO A 168 -2.50 10.32 -20.71
CA PRO A 168 -1.62 9.72 -19.72
C PRO A 168 -0.91 8.49 -20.27
N ILE A 169 0.23 8.21 -19.71
CA ILE A 169 1.07 7.04 -20.00
C ILE A 169 1.24 6.25 -18.72
N ALA A 170 1.31 4.93 -18.87
CA ALA A 170 1.64 4.00 -17.82
C ALA A 170 2.81 3.11 -18.21
N ALA A 171 3.60 2.71 -17.22
CA ALA A 171 4.64 1.71 -17.35
C ALA A 171 4.76 0.86 -16.10
N ASP A 172 5.09 -0.41 -16.29
CA ASP A 172 5.37 -1.31 -15.20
C ASP A 172 6.81 -1.19 -14.73
N VAL A 173 6.98 -1.13 -13.42
CA VAL A 173 8.27 -0.97 -12.72
C VAL A 173 8.27 -1.85 -11.46
N PRO A 174 9.42 -2.37 -11.03
CA PRO A 174 9.48 -3.08 -9.75
C PRO A 174 9.35 -2.08 -8.59
N ILE A 175 8.61 -2.44 -7.55
CA ILE A 175 8.61 -1.75 -6.25
C ILE A 175 9.90 -2.16 -5.56
N ASP A 176 10.79 -1.19 -5.28
CA ASP A 176 12.16 -1.46 -4.82
C ASP A 176 12.33 -1.30 -3.31
N THR A 177 11.86 -0.18 -2.74
CA THR A 177 11.91 0.04 -1.28
C THR A 177 10.61 0.62 -0.75
N TYR A 178 10.40 0.46 0.55
CA TYR A 178 9.43 1.21 1.34
C TYR A 178 10.03 1.56 2.70
N GLU A 179 10.16 2.85 2.98
CA GLU A 179 10.82 3.40 4.16
C GLU A 179 9.88 4.40 4.86
N PRO A 180 9.00 3.93 5.75
CA PRO A 180 8.02 4.80 6.42
C PRO A 180 8.63 5.78 7.41
N GLN A 181 9.90 5.58 7.80
CA GLN A 181 10.64 6.43 8.75
C GLN A 181 11.91 7.04 8.15
N SER A 182 11.93 7.25 6.84
CA SER A 182 13.02 7.94 6.14
C SER A 182 13.14 9.40 6.62
N VAL A 183 14.33 9.97 6.51
CA VAL A 183 14.55 11.41 6.75
C VAL A 183 13.78 12.32 5.78
N LEU A 184 13.34 11.77 4.65
CA LEU A 184 12.46 12.46 3.70
C LEU A 184 10.97 12.34 4.08
N GLY A 185 10.63 11.56 5.11
CA GLY A 185 9.27 11.16 5.44
C GLY A 185 8.95 9.75 4.92
N PRO A 186 7.69 9.32 4.92
CA PRO A 186 7.28 7.99 4.46
C PRO A 186 7.38 7.87 2.94
N VAL A 187 8.49 7.32 2.47
CA VAL A 187 8.80 7.16 1.06
C VAL A 187 8.75 5.70 0.61
N PHE A 188 8.46 5.52 -0.66
CA PHE A 188 8.77 4.30 -1.40
C PHE A 188 9.61 4.65 -2.63
N SER A 189 10.31 3.67 -3.17
CA SER A 189 10.97 3.82 -4.46
C SER A 189 10.54 2.71 -5.43
N VAL A 190 10.60 3.04 -6.72
CA VAL A 190 10.43 2.07 -7.79
C VAL A 190 11.64 2.11 -8.70
N GLY A 191 12.04 0.93 -9.17
CA GLY A 191 13.18 0.79 -10.05
C GLY A 191 12.88 1.38 -11.42
N GLN A 192 13.73 2.29 -11.87
CA GLN A 192 13.76 2.78 -13.24
C GLN A 192 14.99 2.21 -13.96
N ASN A 193 14.96 2.20 -15.26
CA ASN A 193 16.10 1.75 -16.07
C ASN A 193 16.24 2.63 -17.34
N ALA A 194 17.20 2.32 -18.18
CA ALA A 194 17.46 3.06 -19.42
C ALA A 194 16.25 3.12 -20.39
N SER A 195 15.25 2.28 -20.17
CA SER A 195 14.08 2.13 -21.06
C SER A 195 12.78 2.62 -20.44
N VAL A 196 12.69 2.71 -19.10
CA VAL A 196 11.43 3.04 -18.37
C VAL A 196 11.72 3.97 -17.20
N GLY A 197 10.97 5.05 -17.07
CA GLY A 197 11.04 5.97 -15.93
C GLY A 197 10.12 7.17 -16.02
N VAL A 198 9.99 7.90 -14.89
CA VAL A 198 9.20 9.13 -14.82
C VAL A 198 9.91 10.33 -15.42
N CYS A 199 9.11 11.30 -15.82
CA CYS A 199 9.56 12.54 -16.42
C CYS A 199 8.92 13.77 -15.75
N SER A 200 9.38 14.96 -16.12
CA SER A 200 8.80 16.22 -15.66
C SER A 200 7.31 16.29 -16.02
N GLY A 201 6.46 16.44 -15.01
CA GLY A 201 5.00 16.45 -15.14
C GLY A 201 4.32 15.14 -14.70
N ASP A 202 5.07 14.05 -14.49
CA ASP A 202 4.55 12.84 -13.88
C ASP A 202 4.44 12.98 -12.34
N SER A 203 5.02 14.04 -11.78
CA SER A 203 4.89 14.42 -10.37
C SER A 203 3.44 14.44 -9.93
N GLY A 204 3.13 13.81 -8.79
CA GLY A 204 1.79 13.68 -8.24
C GLY A 204 0.94 12.58 -8.87
N GLY A 205 1.37 12.00 -9.98
CA GLY A 205 0.71 10.83 -10.57
C GLY A 205 0.83 9.59 -9.70
N PRO A 206 -0.03 8.59 -9.93
CA PRO A 206 -0.05 7.37 -9.15
C PRO A 206 1.16 6.46 -9.38
N THR A 207 1.61 5.85 -8.28
CA THR A 207 2.17 4.51 -8.32
C THR A 207 1.14 3.57 -7.67
N TYR A 208 0.77 2.50 -8.37
CA TYR A 208 -0.19 1.51 -7.89
C TYR A 208 0.28 0.09 -8.22
N ALA A 209 -0.30 -0.89 -7.55
CA ALA A 209 -0.08 -2.30 -7.83
C ALA A 209 -1.40 -3.07 -7.81
N ILE A 210 -1.44 -4.21 -8.50
CA ILE A 210 -2.58 -5.13 -8.49
C ILE A 210 -2.25 -6.25 -7.51
N ASN A 211 -3.06 -6.42 -6.47
CA ASN A 211 -2.84 -7.49 -5.49
C ASN A 211 -3.27 -8.86 -6.04
N ALA A 212 -3.05 -9.91 -5.26
CA ALA A 212 -3.34 -11.29 -5.67
C ALA A 212 -4.83 -11.59 -5.94
N VAL A 213 -5.73 -10.72 -5.48
CA VAL A 213 -7.18 -10.86 -5.72
C VAL A 213 -7.69 -9.91 -6.82
N GLY A 214 -6.79 -9.21 -7.50
CA GLY A 214 -7.12 -8.36 -8.66
C GLY A 214 -7.56 -6.93 -8.28
N GLU A 215 -7.35 -6.47 -7.05
CA GLU A 215 -7.62 -5.08 -6.65
C GLU A 215 -6.47 -4.16 -7.06
N ASN A 216 -6.80 -3.01 -7.64
CA ASN A 216 -5.84 -1.92 -7.88
C ASN A 216 -5.64 -1.11 -6.59
N LEU A 217 -4.44 -1.13 -6.05
CA LEU A 217 -4.09 -0.49 -4.78
C LEU A 217 -3.11 0.65 -5.01
N VAL A 218 -3.45 1.86 -4.57
CA VAL A 218 -2.54 3.01 -4.65
C VAL A 218 -1.48 2.90 -3.56
N LEU A 219 -0.20 2.90 -3.95
CA LEU A 219 0.92 3.05 -3.02
C LEU A 219 1.03 4.51 -2.57
N GLY A 220 0.99 5.43 -3.51
CA GLY A 220 1.12 6.85 -3.27
C GLY A 220 1.34 7.64 -4.55
N VAL A 221 2.02 8.78 -4.41
CA VAL A 221 2.24 9.76 -5.46
C VAL A 221 3.70 9.80 -5.90
N ASN A 222 3.95 9.94 -7.19
CA ASN A 222 5.28 10.16 -7.75
C ASN A 222 5.78 11.55 -7.35
N SER A 223 7.01 11.66 -6.84
CA SER A 223 7.60 12.95 -6.47
C SER A 223 8.77 13.33 -7.39
N GLY A 224 9.86 12.63 -7.32
CA GLY A 224 11.05 12.97 -8.08
C GLY A 224 11.92 11.78 -8.44
N SER A 225 12.87 12.00 -9.33
CA SER A 225 13.87 11.00 -9.71
C SER A 225 15.27 11.57 -9.79
N ALA A 226 16.27 10.74 -9.56
CA ALA A 226 17.67 11.14 -9.59
C ALA A 226 18.24 11.36 -11.00
N GLY A 227 17.56 10.98 -12.07
CA GLY A 227 18.15 10.88 -13.41
C GLY A 227 17.60 11.78 -14.50
N GLY A 228 16.46 12.39 -14.31
CA GLY A 228 15.80 13.19 -15.37
C GLY A 228 15.23 12.34 -16.52
N CYS A 229 14.58 12.99 -17.48
CA CYS A 229 13.87 12.40 -18.61
C CYS A 229 14.81 12.06 -19.77
N VAL A 230 15.81 11.24 -19.60
CA VAL A 230 16.76 10.95 -20.68
C VAL A 230 16.75 9.47 -21.01
N ALA A 231 16.13 9.11 -22.15
CA ALA A 231 16.29 7.79 -22.73
C ALA A 231 17.78 7.50 -22.95
N GLY A 232 18.23 6.31 -22.57
CA GLY A 232 19.62 5.89 -22.73
C GLY A 232 20.54 6.21 -21.55
N PHE A 233 20.05 6.69 -20.44
CA PHE A 233 20.85 6.87 -19.24
C PHE A 233 21.18 5.51 -18.60
N THR A 234 22.47 5.24 -18.37
CA THR A 234 22.99 3.92 -17.97
C THR A 234 23.09 3.70 -16.45
N GLY A 235 22.51 4.58 -15.64
CA GLY A 235 22.47 4.46 -14.19
C GLY A 235 21.22 3.74 -13.69
N ALA A 236 21.32 3.00 -12.59
CA ALA A 236 20.14 2.55 -11.86
C ALA A 236 19.50 3.77 -11.17
N TYR A 237 18.30 4.13 -11.58
CA TYR A 237 17.57 5.24 -10.99
C TYR A 237 16.41 4.72 -10.15
N LEU A 238 16.26 5.35 -9.02
CA LEU A 238 15.08 5.20 -8.19
C LEU A 238 14.19 6.42 -8.40
N MET A 239 12.94 6.19 -8.75
CA MET A 239 11.90 7.19 -8.57
C MET A 239 11.46 7.12 -7.12
N VAL A 240 11.43 8.26 -6.45
CA VAL A 240 10.92 8.40 -5.09
C VAL A 240 9.48 8.87 -5.16
N GLY A 241 8.62 8.18 -4.43
CA GLY A 241 7.23 8.57 -4.20
C GLY A 241 6.92 8.61 -2.71
N PHE A 242 5.82 9.27 -2.36
CA PHE A 242 5.35 9.38 -0.98
C PHE A 242 4.13 8.52 -0.76
N SER A 243 4.18 7.69 0.29
CA SER A 243 3.16 6.70 0.63
C SER A 243 1.87 7.38 1.10
N ALA A 244 0.75 7.08 0.44
CA ALA A 244 -0.53 7.71 0.77
C ALA A 244 -1.12 7.24 2.11
N ILE A 245 -0.86 5.99 2.51
CA ILE A 245 -1.40 5.42 3.77
C ILE A 245 -0.77 6.06 5.01
N ASP A 246 0.43 6.59 4.88
CA ASP A 246 1.14 7.23 5.99
C ASP A 246 0.72 8.70 6.20
N TYR A 247 -0.06 9.27 5.26
CA TYR A 247 -0.70 10.60 5.38
C TYR A 247 -2.23 10.48 5.52
N LEU A 248 -2.68 9.42 6.21
CA LEU A 248 -4.09 9.08 6.33
C LEU A 248 -4.94 10.17 6.99
N ASP A 249 -4.34 10.98 7.87
CA ASP A 249 -4.99 12.14 8.49
C ASP A 249 -5.39 13.20 7.44
N LEU A 250 -4.53 13.48 6.46
CA LEU A 250 -4.83 14.42 5.36
C LEU A 250 -5.87 13.83 4.40
N VAL A 251 -5.72 12.54 4.08
CA VAL A 251 -6.69 11.82 3.23
C VAL A 251 -8.07 11.83 3.89
N ASN A 252 -8.14 11.57 5.20
CA ASN A 252 -9.39 11.56 5.95
C ASN A 252 -10.05 12.94 6.04
N GLN A 253 -9.27 14.02 6.17
CA GLN A 253 -9.81 15.38 6.11
C GLN A 253 -10.51 15.66 4.77
N ALA A 254 -9.90 15.27 3.67
CA ALA A 254 -10.48 15.45 2.34
C ALA A 254 -11.71 14.54 2.13
N LEU A 255 -11.67 13.28 2.61
CA LEU A 255 -12.83 12.38 2.55
C LEU A 255 -14.03 12.98 3.27
N LEU A 256 -13.84 13.47 4.50
CA LEU A 256 -14.91 14.12 5.27
C LEU A 256 -15.45 15.37 4.54
N GLY A 257 -14.56 16.20 3.99
CA GLY A 257 -14.93 17.34 3.17
C GLY A 257 -15.73 16.98 1.91
N ALA A 258 -15.53 15.79 1.37
CA ALA A 258 -16.28 15.25 0.24
C ALA A 258 -17.58 14.53 0.63
N GLY A 259 -17.86 14.39 1.95
CA GLY A 259 -19.02 13.66 2.46
C GLY A 259 -18.84 12.14 2.57
N TYR A 260 -17.62 11.65 2.47
CA TYR A 260 -17.29 10.24 2.71
C TYR A 260 -16.89 10.00 4.17
N PRO A 261 -17.15 8.82 4.74
CA PRO A 261 -16.56 8.45 6.02
C PRO A 261 -15.02 8.36 5.91
N SER A 262 -14.34 8.63 7.01
CA SER A 262 -12.90 8.43 7.09
C SER A 262 -12.52 6.96 6.99
N ILE A 263 -11.32 6.66 6.50
CA ILE A 263 -10.71 5.34 6.62
C ILE A 263 -10.45 5.09 8.13
N PRO A 264 -10.81 3.91 8.68
CA PRO A 264 -10.63 3.64 10.11
C PRO A 264 -9.16 3.70 10.54
N SER A 265 -8.89 4.14 11.76
CA SER A 265 -7.57 3.93 12.37
C SER A 265 -7.36 2.44 12.71
N ALA A 266 -6.15 2.08 13.13
CA ALA A 266 -5.91 0.73 13.61
C ALA A 266 -6.78 0.41 14.85
N PRO A 267 -7.26 -0.84 14.98
CA PRO A 267 -7.84 -1.33 16.23
C PRO A 267 -6.86 -1.20 17.39
N THR A 268 -7.36 -1.05 18.61
CA THR A 268 -6.54 -0.86 19.81
C THR A 268 -6.60 -2.04 20.77
N ASN A 269 -5.71 -2.09 21.76
CA ASN A 269 -5.71 -3.09 22.84
C ASN A 269 -5.78 -4.54 22.34
N ILE A 270 -4.92 -4.89 21.36
CA ILE A 270 -4.87 -6.26 20.85
C ILE A 270 -4.31 -7.18 21.92
N ALA A 271 -5.09 -8.18 22.31
CA ALA A 271 -4.74 -9.18 23.31
C ALA A 271 -4.80 -10.59 22.72
N LEU A 272 -3.82 -11.42 23.03
CA LEU A 272 -3.73 -12.80 22.60
C LEU A 272 -3.94 -13.75 23.79
N SER A 273 -4.71 -14.82 23.59
CA SER A 273 -4.83 -15.92 24.56
C SER A 273 -4.75 -17.26 23.85
N ALA A 274 -3.90 -18.16 24.38
CA ALA A 274 -3.77 -19.52 23.87
C ALA A 274 -4.86 -20.41 24.39
N VAL A 275 -5.45 -21.20 23.51
CA VAL A 275 -6.39 -22.26 23.85
C VAL A 275 -6.07 -23.47 22.97
N ASN A 276 -5.41 -24.48 23.55
CA ASN A 276 -4.91 -25.64 22.80
C ASN A 276 -4.00 -25.22 21.63
N ASN A 277 -4.21 -25.76 20.41
CA ASN A 277 -3.47 -25.40 19.19
C ASN A 277 -4.06 -24.16 18.50
N SER A 278 -4.66 -23.26 19.26
CA SER A 278 -5.34 -22.07 18.72
C SER A 278 -4.98 -20.85 19.54
N VAL A 279 -5.05 -19.69 18.90
CA VAL A 279 -4.92 -18.39 19.55
C VAL A 279 -6.20 -17.60 19.34
N VAL A 280 -6.81 -17.16 20.43
CA VAL A 280 -7.89 -16.19 20.40
C VAL A 280 -7.26 -14.79 20.39
N VAL A 281 -7.54 -14.03 19.34
CA VAL A 281 -7.12 -12.64 19.17
C VAL A 281 -8.33 -11.77 19.51
N ASN A 282 -8.19 -10.86 20.46
CA ASN A 282 -9.21 -9.89 20.86
C ASN A 282 -8.67 -8.48 20.66
N TRP A 283 -9.53 -7.51 20.37
CA TRP A 283 -9.16 -6.11 20.19
C TRP A 283 -10.29 -5.18 20.61
N GLN A 284 -10.00 -3.89 20.64
CA GLN A 284 -11.00 -2.82 20.75
C GLN A 284 -11.16 -2.13 19.41
N PRO A 285 -12.32 -1.50 19.12
CA PRO A 285 -12.55 -0.77 17.89
C PRO A 285 -11.49 0.31 17.65
N PRO A 286 -11.32 0.73 16.38
CA PRO A 286 -10.51 1.91 16.07
C PRO A 286 -11.12 3.17 16.72
N THR A 287 -10.27 4.18 16.97
CA THR A 287 -10.72 5.47 17.52
C THR A 287 -11.29 6.39 16.44
N THR A 288 -10.89 6.18 15.18
CA THR A 288 -11.41 6.92 14.03
C THR A 288 -12.41 6.06 13.26
N SER A 289 -13.60 6.57 13.01
CA SER A 289 -14.68 5.92 12.24
C SER A 289 -15.07 4.51 12.71
N PRO A 290 -15.23 4.25 14.01
CA PRO A 290 -15.53 2.91 14.52
C PRO A 290 -16.86 2.36 13.97
N ASP A 291 -17.87 3.21 13.81
CA ASP A 291 -19.22 2.83 13.38
C ASP A 291 -19.32 2.52 11.88
N THR A 292 -18.26 2.80 11.11
CA THR A 292 -18.22 2.53 9.66
C THR A 292 -17.46 1.26 9.32
N VAL A 293 -16.89 0.58 10.33
CA VAL A 293 -16.14 -0.66 10.13
C VAL A 293 -17.06 -1.77 9.65
N VAL A 294 -16.72 -2.35 8.49
CA VAL A 294 -17.45 -3.47 7.89
C VAL A 294 -16.90 -4.80 8.39
N ASN A 295 -15.59 -4.93 8.51
CA ASN A 295 -14.90 -6.10 9.04
C ASN A 295 -13.51 -5.77 9.59
N TYR A 296 -12.94 -6.76 10.26
CA TYR A 296 -11.56 -6.77 10.72
C TYR A 296 -10.81 -7.92 10.04
N GLU A 297 -9.56 -7.69 9.72
CA GLU A 297 -8.65 -8.70 9.18
C GLU A 297 -7.50 -8.95 10.15
N VAL A 298 -7.30 -10.21 10.50
CA VAL A 298 -6.18 -10.68 11.31
C VAL A 298 -5.17 -11.32 10.38
N SER A 299 -3.95 -10.84 10.40
CA SER A 299 -2.86 -11.38 9.56
C SER A 299 -1.71 -11.91 10.42
N ASP A 300 -1.05 -12.93 9.91
CA ASP A 300 0.19 -13.47 10.47
C ASP A 300 1.41 -12.57 10.14
N PRO A 301 2.63 -12.87 10.65
CA PRO A 301 3.82 -12.09 10.35
C PRO A 301 4.24 -12.07 8.87
N THR A 302 3.76 -13.02 8.06
CA THR A 302 4.01 -13.02 6.61
C THR A 302 3.06 -12.06 5.88
N GLY A 303 2.05 -11.52 6.59
CA GLY A 303 0.98 -10.68 6.06
C GLY A 303 -0.15 -11.48 5.42
N ALA A 304 -0.16 -12.81 5.54
CA ALA A 304 -1.29 -13.62 5.12
C ALA A 304 -2.48 -13.39 6.06
N VAL A 305 -3.66 -13.13 5.50
CA VAL A 305 -4.90 -13.02 6.28
C VAL A 305 -5.28 -14.41 6.78
N VAL A 306 -5.26 -14.61 8.09
CA VAL A 306 -5.57 -15.88 8.75
C VAL A 306 -6.98 -15.90 9.33
N CYS A 307 -7.62 -14.74 9.43
CA CYS A 307 -9.01 -14.64 9.87
C CYS A 307 -9.63 -13.30 9.46
N THR A 308 -10.92 -13.34 9.12
CA THR A 308 -11.75 -12.14 8.92
C THR A 308 -12.94 -12.21 9.88
N ALA A 309 -13.25 -11.13 10.60
CA ALA A 309 -14.31 -11.09 11.60
C ALA A 309 -15.10 -9.77 11.54
N THR A 310 -16.38 -9.83 11.86
CA THR A 310 -17.22 -8.65 12.12
C THR A 310 -17.30 -8.33 13.63
N ALA A 311 -16.95 -9.30 14.48
CA ALA A 311 -16.82 -9.12 15.92
C ALA A 311 -15.40 -8.66 16.31
N LEU A 312 -15.22 -8.24 17.55
CA LEU A 312 -13.94 -7.78 18.12
C LEU A 312 -13.05 -8.95 18.60
N THR A 313 -13.22 -10.11 18.01
CA THR A 313 -12.48 -11.33 18.35
C THR A 313 -12.38 -12.25 17.15
N CYS A 314 -11.28 -13.00 17.09
CA CYS A 314 -11.08 -14.07 16.12
C CYS A 314 -10.27 -15.20 16.73
N THR A 315 -10.54 -16.43 16.34
CA THR A 315 -9.75 -17.60 16.74
C THR A 315 -8.99 -18.13 15.54
N VAL A 316 -7.67 -18.12 15.64
CA VAL A 316 -6.78 -18.73 14.64
C VAL A 316 -6.44 -20.13 15.10
N THR A 317 -6.80 -21.13 14.31
CA THR A 317 -6.68 -22.58 14.65
C THR A 317 -5.49 -23.22 13.95
N ASP A 318 -5.20 -24.46 14.35
CA ASP A 318 -4.21 -25.34 13.71
C ASP A 318 -2.78 -24.76 13.69
N LEU A 319 -2.46 -23.96 14.70
CA LEU A 319 -1.15 -23.36 14.84
C LEU A 319 -0.12 -24.40 15.35
N PRO A 320 1.10 -24.42 14.80
CA PRO A 320 2.18 -25.25 15.31
C PRO A 320 2.60 -24.79 16.70
N ASP A 321 3.30 -25.68 17.44
CA ASP A 321 3.90 -25.30 18.72
C ASP A 321 4.90 -24.17 18.53
N GLY A 322 4.81 -23.11 19.34
CA GLY A 322 5.71 -21.98 19.29
C GLY A 322 5.08 -20.63 19.63
N GLY A 323 5.81 -19.58 19.42
CA GLY A 323 5.34 -18.20 19.54
C GLY A 323 4.61 -17.73 18.28
N HIS A 324 3.45 -17.10 18.45
CA HIS A 324 2.67 -16.52 17.36
C HIS A 324 2.42 -15.04 17.61
N SER A 325 2.47 -14.25 16.56
CA SER A 325 2.09 -12.84 16.57
C SER A 325 1.11 -12.56 15.44
N PHE A 326 0.26 -11.59 15.63
CA PHE A 326 -0.75 -11.21 14.64
C PHE A 326 -0.84 -9.70 14.54
N THR A 327 -1.31 -9.22 13.41
CA THR A 327 -1.72 -7.84 13.22
C THR A 327 -3.22 -7.79 12.98
N VAL A 328 -3.90 -6.75 13.45
CA VAL A 328 -5.33 -6.56 13.22
C VAL A 328 -5.56 -5.23 12.52
N ARG A 329 -6.36 -5.24 11.46
CA ARG A 329 -6.80 -4.07 10.70
C ARG A 329 -8.30 -3.94 10.77
N ALA A 330 -8.79 -2.70 10.69
CA ALA A 330 -10.19 -2.39 10.47
C ALA A 330 -10.39 -1.91 9.03
N ARG A 331 -11.44 -2.37 8.39
CA ARG A 331 -11.81 -2.02 7.00
C ARG A 331 -13.20 -1.43 6.95
N ASN A 332 -13.39 -0.41 6.09
CA ASN A 332 -14.69 0.12 5.68
C ASN A 332 -14.76 0.27 4.15
N GLY A 333 -15.84 0.86 3.64
CA GLY A 333 -16.03 1.09 2.20
C GLY A 333 -15.03 2.07 1.57
N GLN A 334 -14.24 2.80 2.38
CA GLN A 334 -13.21 3.71 1.88
C GLN A 334 -11.83 3.05 1.83
N GLY A 335 -11.60 2.02 2.61
CA GLY A 335 -10.32 1.29 2.64
C GLY A 335 -10.00 0.69 3.99
N GLU A 336 -8.76 0.28 4.13
CA GLU A 336 -8.16 -0.29 5.33
C GLU A 336 -7.18 0.71 5.94
N GLY A 337 -7.23 0.87 7.25
CA GLY A 337 -6.19 1.57 7.99
C GLY A 337 -4.91 0.73 8.16
N ASN A 338 -3.84 1.38 8.60
CA ASN A 338 -2.63 0.66 9.01
C ASN A 338 -2.95 -0.27 10.19
N ALA A 339 -2.30 -1.44 10.21
CA ALA A 339 -2.39 -2.34 11.33
C ALA A 339 -1.47 -1.90 12.47
N LEU A 340 -1.92 -1.99 13.71
CA LEU A 340 -1.00 -2.07 14.83
C LEU A 340 -0.60 -3.54 15.02
N PRO A 341 0.70 -3.82 15.20
CA PRO A 341 1.13 -5.15 15.61
C PRO A 341 0.61 -5.42 17.02
N SER A 342 0.19 -6.65 17.29
CA SER A 342 0.00 -7.09 18.66
C SER A 342 1.36 -6.99 19.36
N SER A 343 1.41 -6.50 20.58
CA SER A 343 2.55 -6.75 21.45
C SER A 343 2.62 -8.26 21.65
N VAL A 344 3.68 -8.86 21.15
CA VAL A 344 3.86 -10.32 21.17
C VAL A 344 3.92 -10.80 22.61
N SER A 345 2.87 -11.46 23.09
CA SER A 345 3.05 -12.51 24.07
C SER A 345 3.41 -13.76 23.28
N ALA A 346 4.58 -14.33 23.51
CA ALA A 346 4.89 -15.65 23.00
C ALA A 346 3.87 -16.62 23.57
N VAL A 347 2.90 -16.99 22.75
CA VAL A 347 1.92 -17.99 23.11
C VAL A 347 2.53 -19.31 22.71
N THR A 348 3.09 -20.01 23.68
CA THR A 348 3.48 -21.40 23.52
C THR A 348 2.24 -22.26 23.68
N THR A 349 1.76 -22.85 22.61
CA THR A 349 0.88 -24.00 22.73
C THR A 349 1.75 -25.13 23.26
N ALA A 350 1.72 -25.34 24.57
CA ALA A 350 2.44 -26.45 25.16
C ALA A 350 1.82 -27.77 24.67
N PRO A 351 2.63 -28.74 24.23
CA PRO A 351 2.08 -30.05 23.90
C PRO A 351 1.29 -30.60 25.09
N SER A 352 0.15 -31.19 24.80
CA SER A 352 -0.72 -31.78 25.80
C SER A 352 0.07 -32.67 26.74
N GLN A 353 0.18 -32.31 28.02
CA GLN A 353 0.79 -33.19 29.01
C GLN A 353 -0.02 -34.48 29.09
N MET A 354 0.64 -35.60 28.79
CA MET A 354 0.05 -36.89 29.02
C MET A 354 -0.03 -37.11 30.52
N ALA A 355 -1.18 -37.61 31.00
CA ALA A 355 -1.27 -38.10 32.36
C ALA A 355 -0.18 -39.16 32.65
N PRO A 356 0.41 -39.17 33.83
CA PRO A 356 1.42 -40.17 34.17
C PRO A 356 0.96 -41.60 33.78
N PRO A 357 1.80 -42.40 33.12
CA PRO A 357 1.44 -43.73 32.67
C PRO A 357 1.13 -44.61 33.87
N THR A 358 0.02 -45.33 33.83
CA THR A 358 -0.28 -46.37 34.87
C THR A 358 0.37 -47.66 34.44
N LEU A 359 1.33 -48.11 35.22
CA LEU A 359 2.04 -49.39 35.03
C LEU A 359 1.19 -50.52 35.63
N THR A 360 0.69 -51.41 34.78
CA THR A 360 0.21 -52.73 35.19
C THR A 360 1.22 -53.80 34.74
N LYS A 361 1.26 -54.94 35.42
CA LYS A 361 2.30 -55.97 35.28
C LYS A 361 2.72 -56.40 33.87
N LYS A 362 1.99 -55.95 32.80
CA LYS A 362 2.30 -56.25 31.38
C LYS A 362 1.95 -55.14 30.39
N LYS A 363 1.36 -53.98 30.79
CA LYS A 363 0.94 -52.91 29.85
C LYS A 363 1.09 -51.53 30.46
N ILE A 364 1.62 -50.58 29.66
CA ILE A 364 1.62 -49.15 29.99
C ILE A 364 0.35 -48.55 29.38
N LYS A 365 -0.52 -47.99 30.20
CA LYS A 365 -1.73 -47.27 29.76
C LYS A 365 -1.43 -45.78 29.79
N PHE A 366 -1.65 -45.12 28.66
CA PHE A 366 -1.59 -43.67 28.54
C PHE A 366 -3.01 -43.11 28.51
N ARG A 367 -3.26 -42.01 29.18
CA ARG A 367 -4.51 -41.26 29.11
C ARG A 367 -4.20 -39.84 28.69
N THR A 368 -4.91 -39.33 27.69
CA THR A 368 -4.97 -37.89 27.40
C THR A 368 -5.83 -37.20 28.46
N LEU A 369 -5.42 -36.06 28.94
CA LEU A 369 -6.24 -35.22 29.81
C LEU A 369 -7.41 -34.66 28.99
N ALA A 370 -8.59 -34.63 29.63
CA ALA A 370 -9.80 -34.12 28.99
C ALA A 370 -9.60 -32.64 28.56
N GLY A 371 -9.91 -32.32 27.30
CA GLY A 371 -9.74 -30.96 26.74
C GLY A 371 -8.50 -30.76 25.88
N THR A 372 -7.65 -31.77 25.68
CA THR A 372 -6.46 -31.68 24.84
C THR A 372 -6.74 -32.30 23.46
N THR A 373 -6.70 -31.49 22.40
CA THR A 373 -6.64 -31.97 21.01
C THR A 373 -5.22 -32.35 20.64
N SER A 374 -5.07 -33.39 19.84
CA SER A 374 -3.82 -34.09 19.55
C SER A 374 -2.77 -33.18 18.90
N ALA A 375 -1.71 -32.84 19.65
CA ALA A 375 -0.45 -32.53 19.01
C ALA A 375 0.15 -33.86 18.49
N VAL A 376 0.53 -33.93 17.21
CA VAL A 376 1.26 -35.10 16.67
C VAL A 376 2.70 -35.00 17.14
N VAL A 377 2.97 -35.57 18.31
CA VAL A 377 4.34 -35.71 18.80
C VAL A 377 4.98 -36.90 18.08
N GLY A 378 6.03 -36.65 17.28
CA GLY A 378 6.69 -37.67 16.47
C GLY A 378 7.41 -38.77 17.24
N GLN A 379 7.76 -38.55 18.51
CA GLN A 379 8.44 -39.53 19.37
C GLN A 379 8.17 -39.30 20.86
N TYR A 380 7.94 -40.35 21.61
CA TYR A 380 7.95 -40.36 23.09
C TYR A 380 9.12 -41.21 23.61
N ARG A 381 9.80 -40.70 24.62
CA ARG A 381 10.82 -41.44 25.36
C ARG A 381 10.20 -41.89 26.70
N VAL A 382 10.14 -43.18 26.93
CA VAL A 382 9.79 -43.74 28.23
C VAL A 382 11.04 -44.01 29.02
N VAL A 383 11.17 -43.44 30.21
CA VAL A 383 12.31 -43.59 31.11
C VAL A 383 11.85 -44.17 32.46
N ASP A 384 12.69 -44.88 33.19
CA ASP A 384 12.43 -45.29 34.56
C ASP A 384 12.60 -44.14 35.56
N VAL A 385 12.34 -44.39 36.81
CA VAL A 385 12.44 -43.39 37.89
C VAL A 385 13.87 -42.86 38.11
N LYS A 386 14.88 -43.52 37.52
CA LYS A 386 16.28 -43.11 37.54
C LYS A 386 16.69 -42.39 36.22
N GLY A 387 15.75 -42.13 35.35
CA GLY A 387 15.99 -41.47 34.04
C GLY A 387 16.56 -42.40 32.96
N LYS A 388 16.67 -43.72 33.20
CA LYS A 388 17.13 -44.67 32.20
C LYS A 388 16.06 -44.95 31.17
N ARG A 389 16.38 -44.85 29.88
CA ARG A 389 15.44 -45.09 28.77
C ARG A 389 14.96 -46.56 28.78
N ILE A 390 13.66 -46.78 28.88
CA ILE A 390 13.03 -48.07 28.76
C ILE A 390 12.69 -48.39 27.31
N CYS A 391 12.03 -47.43 26.60
CA CYS A 391 11.71 -47.57 25.18
C CYS A 391 11.49 -46.22 24.52
N THR A 392 11.46 -46.20 23.18
CA THR A 392 11.08 -45.03 22.37
C THR A 392 9.93 -45.42 21.48
N ILE A 393 8.82 -44.65 21.56
CA ILE A 393 7.65 -44.85 20.73
C ILE A 393 7.78 -43.89 19.53
N LYS A 394 7.98 -44.44 18.33
CA LYS A 394 8.17 -43.64 17.09
C LYS A 394 6.89 -43.23 16.40
N LYS A 395 5.78 -43.90 16.65
CA LYS A 395 4.45 -43.55 16.17
C LYS A 395 3.46 -43.81 17.30
N PHE A 396 2.75 -42.77 17.68
CA PHE A 396 1.70 -42.85 18.69
C PHE A 396 0.33 -42.70 18.02
N ASN A 397 -0.54 -43.64 18.21
CA ASN A 397 -1.95 -43.45 17.85
C ASN A 397 -2.69 -42.91 19.09
N PRO A 398 -3.14 -41.66 19.10
CA PRO A 398 -3.81 -41.07 20.23
C PRO A 398 -5.10 -41.79 20.63
N ASN A 399 -5.69 -42.56 19.72
CA ASN A 399 -6.88 -43.37 19.94
C ASN A 399 -6.58 -44.78 20.47
N ALA A 400 -5.31 -45.17 20.56
CA ALA A 400 -4.94 -46.47 21.11
C ALA A 400 -5.01 -46.45 22.63
N LYS A 401 -5.84 -47.29 23.20
CA LYS A 401 -6.04 -47.37 24.67
C LYS A 401 -4.88 -48.06 25.42
N SER A 402 -4.00 -48.74 24.74
CA SER A 402 -2.82 -49.39 25.33
C SER A 402 -1.78 -49.79 24.30
N LEU A 403 -0.50 -49.85 24.74
CA LEU A 403 0.59 -50.46 24.02
C LEU A 403 0.93 -51.81 24.70
N SER A 404 1.10 -52.84 23.92
CA SER A 404 1.52 -54.16 24.38
C SER A 404 3.04 -54.31 24.31
#